data_1e840b13d915c4a62a058ac12095fc44
#
_entry.id   1e840b13d915c4a62a058ac12095fc44
#
_cell.length_a   1.000
_cell.length_b   1.000
_cell.length_c   1.000
_cell.angle_alpha   90.00
_cell.angle_beta   90.00
_cell.angle_gamma   90.00
#
_symmetry.space_group_name_H-M   'P 1'
#
loop_
_entity.id
_entity.type
_entity.pdbx_description
1 polymer ?
#
loop_
_entity_poly.entity_id
_entity_poly.type
_entity_poly.pdbx_seq_one_letter_code
_entity_poly.pdbx_strand_id
1 'polypeptide(L)'
;MNIVRQAIERLYKGLCSVRVKVSSVNKETGETVFTEKVVLTEQPCRLSFSSRNSSAKDDGYNTVSQSVVLFIAPEVEIPSGSKITVTQNGKTTDYCRSGESAVYISHQEIALELFEDYA
;
A
#
# COMPACT_ATOMS: atom_id res chain seq x y z
N MET A 1 21.43 -13.35 -11.27
CA MET A 1 20.26 -13.34 -10.39
C MET A 1 20.67 -12.72 -9.05
N ASN A 2 19.87 -11.81 -8.52
CA ASN A 2 20.24 -11.08 -7.31
C ASN A 2 19.91 -11.90 -6.06
N ILE A 3 20.95 -12.34 -5.35
CA ILE A 3 20.78 -13.17 -4.14
C ILE A 3 20.09 -12.39 -3.02
N VAL A 4 20.39 -11.10 -2.90
CA VAL A 4 19.77 -10.23 -1.89
C VAL A 4 18.27 -10.12 -2.15
N ARG A 5 17.88 -9.95 -3.41
CA ARG A 5 16.47 -9.89 -3.79
C ARG A 5 15.74 -11.18 -3.47
N GLN A 6 16.35 -12.33 -3.75
CA GLN A 6 15.75 -13.62 -3.43
C GLN A 6 15.54 -13.80 -1.93
N ALA A 7 16.51 -13.37 -1.13
CA ALA A 7 16.40 -13.46 0.33
C ALA A 7 15.26 -12.58 0.85
N ILE A 8 15.10 -11.39 0.30
CA ILE A 8 14.02 -10.47 0.68
C ILE A 8 12.67 -11.03 0.26
N GLU A 9 12.56 -11.56 -0.96
CA GLU A 9 11.30 -12.09 -1.48
C GLU A 9 10.82 -13.33 -0.73
N ARG A 10 11.72 -14.07 -0.10
CA ARG A 10 11.34 -15.19 0.77
C ARG A 10 10.55 -14.75 1.98
N LEU A 11 10.65 -13.47 2.35
CA LEU A 11 9.92 -12.89 3.47
C LEU A 11 8.53 -12.38 3.05
N TYR A 12 8.22 -12.43 1.77
CA TYR A 12 6.95 -11.94 1.24
C TYR A 12 5.85 -12.97 1.50
N LYS A 13 5.22 -12.85 2.65
CA LYS A 13 4.15 -13.75 3.07
C LYS A 13 2.76 -13.18 2.77
N GLY A 14 2.69 -11.96 2.28
CA GLY A 14 1.45 -11.31 1.94
C GLY A 14 1.19 -11.30 0.44
N LEU A 15 -0.06 -11.07 0.11
CA LEU A 15 -0.47 -10.85 -1.28
C LEU A 15 -1.24 -9.54 -1.34
N CYS A 16 -0.99 -8.74 -2.35
CA CYS A 16 -1.72 -7.51 -2.51
C CYS A 16 -2.36 -7.41 -3.89
N SER A 17 -3.46 -6.69 -3.93
CA SER A 17 -4.09 -6.26 -5.16
C SER A 17 -4.25 -4.76 -5.12
N VAL A 18 -4.20 -4.13 -6.30
CA VAL A 18 -4.26 -2.67 -6.41
C VAL A 18 -5.42 -2.30 -7.33
N ARG A 19 -6.25 -1.38 -6.87
CA ARG A 19 -7.39 -0.87 -7.63
C ARG A 19 -7.29 0.63 -7.76
N VAL A 20 -7.74 1.13 -8.91
CA VAL A 20 -7.81 2.56 -9.15
C VAL A 20 -9.26 2.94 -9.45
N LYS A 21 -9.60 4.18 -9.15
CA LYS A 21 -10.92 4.72 -9.46
C LYS A 21 -10.92 5.22 -10.91
N VAL A 22 -11.86 4.73 -11.69
CA VAL A 22 -12.02 5.14 -13.08
C VAL A 22 -13.37 5.80 -13.25
N SER A 23 -13.41 6.93 -13.93
CA SER A 23 -14.66 7.60 -14.25
C SER A 23 -15.07 7.33 -15.68
N SER A 24 -16.36 7.16 -15.90
CA SER A 24 -16.93 7.03 -17.23
C SER A 24 -18.22 7.84 -17.30
N VAL A 25 -18.55 8.33 -18.48
CA VAL A 25 -19.78 9.10 -18.69
C VAL A 25 -20.80 8.20 -19.34
N ASN A 26 -21.99 8.09 -18.73
CA ASN A 26 -23.10 7.41 -19.34
C ASN A 26 -23.64 8.27 -20.47
N LYS A 27 -23.53 7.79 -21.70
CA LYS A 27 -23.95 8.55 -22.89
C LYS A 27 -25.44 8.79 -22.96
N GLU A 28 -26.23 7.97 -22.28
CA GLU A 28 -27.69 8.11 -22.32
C GLU A 28 -28.19 9.16 -21.32
N THR A 29 -27.58 9.21 -20.14
CA THR A 29 -28.02 10.11 -19.06
C THR A 29 -27.09 11.28 -18.82
N GLY A 30 -25.85 11.24 -19.34
CA GLY A 30 -24.84 12.24 -19.08
C GLY A 30 -24.22 12.16 -17.70
N GLU A 31 -24.58 11.17 -16.90
CA GLU A 31 -24.06 11.00 -15.57
C GLU A 31 -22.64 10.44 -15.59
N THR A 32 -21.81 10.94 -14.66
CA THR A 32 -20.50 10.39 -14.44
C THR A 32 -20.61 9.22 -13.46
N VAL A 33 -20.11 8.07 -13.88
CA VAL A 33 -20.10 6.86 -13.07
C VAL A 33 -18.68 6.54 -12.69
N PHE A 34 -18.44 6.22 -11.42
CA PHE A 34 -17.14 5.83 -10.91
C PHE A 34 -17.12 4.33 -10.64
N THR A 35 -16.09 3.66 -11.15
CA THR A 35 -15.90 2.24 -10.94
C THR A 35 -14.46 1.98 -10.51
N GLU A 36 -14.24 0.85 -9.85
CA GLU A 36 -12.89 0.41 -9.50
C GLU A 36 -12.36 -0.48 -10.61
N LYS A 37 -11.11 -0.23 -10.99
CA LYS A 37 -10.40 -1.07 -11.95
C LYS A 37 -9.23 -1.72 -11.26
N VAL A 38 -9.13 -3.04 -11.35
CA VAL A 38 -8.00 -3.79 -10.79
C VAL A 38 -6.82 -3.69 -11.74
N VAL A 39 -5.71 -3.14 -11.26
CA VAL A 39 -4.49 -2.99 -12.07
C VAL A 39 -3.41 -4.00 -11.67
N LEU A 40 -3.56 -4.64 -10.52
CA LEU A 40 -2.59 -5.62 -10.02
C LEU A 40 -3.32 -6.61 -9.11
N THR A 41 -3.07 -7.91 -9.28
CA THR A 41 -3.69 -8.96 -8.46
C THR A 41 -2.63 -9.93 -7.95
N GLU A 42 -2.87 -10.43 -6.73
CA GLU A 42 -2.04 -11.50 -6.14
C GLU A 42 -0.54 -11.26 -6.23
N GLN A 43 -0.13 -10.01 -6.04
CA GLN A 43 1.28 -9.65 -6.06
C GLN A 43 1.91 -9.98 -4.71
N PRO A 44 2.97 -10.81 -4.68
CA PRO A 44 3.68 -11.07 -3.42
C PRO A 44 4.24 -9.80 -2.83
N CYS A 45 4.08 -9.66 -1.52
CA CYS A 45 4.53 -8.48 -0.81
C CYS A 45 4.68 -8.79 0.67
N ARG A 46 5.15 -7.80 1.42
CA ARG A 46 5.27 -7.90 2.88
C ARG A 46 4.91 -6.56 3.50
N LEU A 47 4.06 -6.61 4.52
CA LEU A 47 3.81 -5.44 5.37
C LEU A 47 4.76 -5.50 6.55
N SER A 48 5.40 -4.39 6.84
CA SER A 48 6.22 -4.22 8.02
C SER A 48 5.60 -3.14 8.90
N PHE A 49 5.39 -3.46 10.14
CA PHE A 49 4.80 -2.55 11.12
C PHE A 49 5.88 -2.14 12.11
N SER A 50 5.92 -0.86 12.42
CA SER A 50 6.77 -0.36 13.49
C SER A 50 5.96 0.58 14.36
N SER A 51 6.10 0.42 15.68
CA SER A 51 5.45 1.28 16.64
C SER A 51 6.50 2.20 17.23
N ARG A 52 6.17 3.47 17.34
CA ARG A 52 7.05 4.46 17.94
C ARG A 52 6.30 5.22 19.01
N ASN A 53 6.86 5.25 20.22
CA ASN A 53 6.35 6.12 21.25
C ASN A 53 6.89 7.52 20.99
N SER A 54 5.99 8.45 20.65
CA SER A 54 6.36 9.84 20.64
C SER A 54 5.93 10.44 21.97
N SER A 55 6.88 10.89 22.77
CA SER A 55 6.55 11.64 23.97
C SER A 55 6.07 13.01 23.53
N ALA A 56 4.77 13.26 23.69
CA ALA A 56 4.24 14.59 23.53
C ALA A 56 4.70 15.40 24.74
N LYS A 57 5.65 16.26 24.53
CA LYS A 57 6.31 16.99 25.61
C LYS A 57 5.40 17.92 26.39
N ASP A 58 4.30 18.35 25.79
CA ASP A 58 3.47 19.40 26.36
C ASP A 58 2.25 18.90 27.09
N ASP A 59 1.85 17.65 26.85
CA ASP A 59 0.57 17.14 27.34
C ASP A 59 0.71 16.07 28.42
N GLY A 60 1.93 15.60 28.66
CA GLY A 60 2.13 14.50 29.58
C GLY A 60 1.63 13.15 29.09
N TYR A 61 1.20 13.04 27.85
CA TYR A 61 0.81 11.78 27.25
C TYR A 61 1.93 11.16 26.44
N ASN A 62 1.90 9.85 26.38
CA ASN A 62 2.66 9.13 25.38
C ASN A 62 1.71 8.79 24.23
N THR A 63 1.95 9.35 23.05
CA THR A 63 1.25 8.92 21.85
C THR A 63 2.02 7.80 21.18
N VAL A 64 1.31 6.74 20.82
CA VAL A 64 1.89 5.64 20.07
C VAL A 64 1.51 5.84 18.60
N SER A 65 2.51 6.05 17.75
CA SER A 65 2.30 6.10 16.31
C SER A 65 2.81 4.81 15.70
N GLN A 66 2.05 4.28 14.76
CA GLN A 66 2.40 3.06 14.04
C GLN A 66 2.67 3.42 12.58
N SER A 67 3.82 2.98 12.09
CA SER A 67 4.19 3.13 10.69
C SER A 67 3.98 1.80 9.98
N VAL A 68 3.44 1.85 8.78
CA VAL A 68 3.26 0.67 7.94
C VAL A 68 4.03 0.89 6.66
N VAL A 69 4.87 -0.07 6.30
CA VAL A 69 5.67 -0.03 5.08
C VAL A 69 5.41 -1.29 4.28
N LEU A 70 5.15 -1.13 3.00
CA LEU A 70 4.97 -2.24 2.08
C LEU A 70 6.29 -2.52 1.37
N PHE A 71 6.78 -3.75 1.47
CA PHE A 71 7.90 -4.24 0.69
C PHE A 71 7.37 -5.03 -0.49
N ILE A 72 7.78 -4.66 -1.69
CA ILE A 72 7.28 -5.26 -2.93
C ILE A 72 8.38 -5.20 -3.98
N ALA A 73 8.24 -5.97 -5.04
CA ALA A 73 9.22 -6.01 -6.13
C ALA A 73 9.45 -4.62 -6.72
N PRO A 74 10.70 -4.27 -7.06
CA PRO A 74 11.02 -2.89 -7.46
C PRO A 74 10.42 -2.47 -8.81
N GLU A 75 10.08 -3.42 -9.66
CA GLU A 75 9.47 -3.13 -10.97
C GLU A 75 7.96 -2.90 -10.91
N VAL A 76 7.33 -3.15 -9.76
CA VAL A 76 5.88 -2.97 -9.61
C VAL A 76 5.56 -1.49 -9.45
N GLU A 77 4.64 -1.00 -10.27
CA GLU A 77 4.17 0.37 -10.18
C GLU A 77 2.83 0.42 -9.45
N ILE A 78 2.76 1.25 -8.43
CA ILE A 78 1.53 1.48 -7.69
C ILE A 78 1.11 2.93 -7.89
N PRO A 79 0.02 3.18 -8.61
CA PRO A 79 -0.41 4.55 -8.88
C PRO A 79 -0.75 5.30 -7.59
N SER A 80 -0.45 6.59 -7.58
CA SER A 80 -0.82 7.46 -6.48
C SER A 80 -2.35 7.51 -6.34
N GLY A 81 -2.84 7.46 -5.11
CA GLY A 81 -4.27 7.50 -4.84
C GLY A 81 -4.99 6.17 -5.03
N SER A 82 -4.27 5.10 -5.37
CA SER A 82 -4.88 3.79 -5.54
C SER A 82 -5.18 3.12 -4.19
N LYS A 83 -6.09 2.16 -4.23
CA LYS A 83 -6.42 1.34 -3.08
C LYS A 83 -5.60 0.07 -3.13
N ILE A 84 -4.82 -0.16 -2.08
CA ILE A 84 -3.94 -1.32 -1.98
C ILE A 84 -4.52 -2.27 -0.95
N THR A 85 -5.05 -3.39 -1.40
CA THR A 85 -5.63 -4.40 -0.51
C THR A 85 -4.57 -5.46 -0.23
N VAL A 86 -4.17 -5.58 1.02
CA VAL A 86 -3.12 -6.52 1.42
C VAL A 86 -3.70 -7.57 2.35
N THR A 87 -3.42 -8.83 2.05
CA THR A 87 -3.76 -9.96 2.90
C THR A 87 -2.46 -10.57 3.42
N GLN A 88 -2.29 -10.55 4.72
CA GLN A 88 -1.11 -11.10 5.37
C GLN A 88 -1.50 -11.68 6.73
N ASN A 89 -1.02 -12.87 7.02
CA ASN A 89 -1.32 -13.57 8.27
C ASN A 89 -2.82 -13.71 8.54
N GLY A 90 -3.59 -13.97 7.49
CA GLY A 90 -5.03 -14.15 7.59
C GLY A 90 -5.84 -12.86 7.76
N LYS A 91 -5.19 -11.72 7.71
CA LYS A 91 -5.86 -10.42 7.84
C LYS A 91 -5.78 -9.64 6.54
N THR A 92 -6.92 -9.12 6.10
CA THR A 92 -7.01 -8.29 4.89
C THR A 92 -7.33 -6.86 5.28
N THR A 93 -6.53 -5.93 4.79
CA THR A 93 -6.68 -4.51 5.09
C THR A 93 -6.45 -3.69 3.83
N ASP A 94 -7.21 -2.61 3.69
CA ASP A 94 -7.06 -1.67 2.59
C ASP A 94 -6.19 -0.49 3.01
N TYR A 95 -5.21 -0.19 2.17
CA TYR A 95 -4.26 0.90 2.39
C TYR A 95 -4.21 1.81 1.18
N CYS A 96 -3.61 2.98 1.37
CA CYS A 96 -3.21 3.84 0.26
C CYS A 96 -1.76 4.28 0.48
N ARG A 97 -1.14 4.73 -0.59
CA ARG A 97 0.24 5.19 -0.53
C ARG A 97 0.30 6.57 0.11
N SER A 98 1.12 6.72 1.15
CA SER A 98 1.24 7.99 1.88
C SER A 98 2.42 8.86 1.45
N GLY A 99 3.12 8.48 0.39
CA GLY A 99 4.26 9.24 -0.11
C GLY A 99 4.87 8.58 -1.32
N GLU A 100 6.06 9.02 -1.68
CA GLU A 100 6.79 8.41 -2.77
C GLU A 100 7.43 7.10 -2.31
N SER A 101 7.55 6.15 -3.23
CA SER A 101 8.21 4.89 -2.94
C SER A 101 9.73 5.08 -3.00
N ALA A 102 10.43 4.41 -2.10
CA ALA A 102 11.88 4.30 -2.14
C ALA A 102 12.23 3.03 -2.91
N VAL A 103 12.80 3.18 -4.09
CA VAL A 103 13.12 2.05 -4.97
C VAL A 103 14.58 1.68 -4.84
N TYR A 104 14.82 0.43 -4.50
CA TYR A 104 16.15 -0.17 -4.40
C TYR A 104 16.31 -1.24 -5.48
N ILE A 105 17.52 -1.74 -5.65
CA ILE A 105 17.76 -2.80 -6.65
C ILE A 105 17.01 -4.08 -6.29
N SER A 106 16.91 -4.39 -5.02
CA SER A 106 16.32 -5.64 -4.54
C SER A 106 14.83 -5.57 -4.21
N HIS A 107 14.30 -4.37 -3.99
CA HIS A 107 12.90 -4.17 -3.57
C HIS A 107 12.54 -2.70 -3.62
N GLN A 108 11.27 -2.41 -3.38
CA GLN A 108 10.87 -1.03 -3.09
C GLN A 108 10.12 -1.01 -1.76
N GLU A 109 10.19 0.12 -1.08
CA GLU A 109 9.51 0.35 0.18
C GLU A 109 8.53 1.50 0.00
N ILE A 110 7.29 1.25 0.32
CA ILE A 110 6.21 2.23 0.15
C ILE A 110 5.56 2.46 1.51
N ALA A 111 5.61 3.69 1.99
CA ALA A 111 4.90 4.05 3.22
C ALA A 111 3.40 4.05 2.94
N LEU A 112 2.65 3.42 3.82
CA LEU A 112 1.21 3.27 3.68
C LEU A 112 0.46 3.93 4.83
N GLU A 113 -0.77 4.30 4.54
CA GLU A 113 -1.74 4.69 5.54
C GLU A 113 -3.06 3.99 5.23
N LEU A 114 -3.97 3.96 6.20
CA LEU A 114 -5.27 3.31 5.98
C LEU A 114 -6.04 4.03 4.89
N PHE A 115 -6.65 3.23 4.03
CA PHE A 115 -7.49 3.76 2.97
C PHE A 115 -8.83 4.19 3.56
N GLU A 116 -9.22 5.43 3.33
CA GLU A 116 -10.51 5.94 3.77
C GLU A 116 -11.46 6.11 2.59
N ASP A 117 -10.98 6.74 1.52
CA ASP A 117 -11.77 6.95 0.31
C ASP A 117 -10.84 7.36 -0.83
N TYR A 118 -11.32 7.26 -2.04
CA TYR A 118 -10.62 7.81 -3.20
C TYR A 118 -10.66 9.33 -3.17
N ALA A 119 -9.54 9.92 -3.49
CA ALA A 119 -9.44 11.37 -3.56
C ALA A 119 -10.23 11.94 -4.74
#